data_3e09e54cc0e313eb47a45cc92a50cfdd
#
_entry.id   3e09e54cc0e313eb47a45cc92a50cfdd
#
_cell.length_a   1.000
_cell.length_b   1.000
_cell.length_c   1.000
_cell.angle_alpha   90.00
_cell.angle_beta   90.00
_cell.angle_gamma   90.00
#
_symmetry.space_group_name_H-M   'P 1'
#
loop_
_entity.id
_entity.type
_entity.pdbx_description
1 polymer ?
#
loop_
_entity_poly.entity_id
_entity_poly.type
_entity_poly.pdbx_seq_one_letter_code
_entity_poly.pdbx_strand_id
1 'polypeptide(L)'
;PVGLDIACTDCQDEVVKNILGRYGRIDLLVNNAGVAPLKRNDLLEMTEESYERVMNINLKGPVFFAQRIAREMIYLGRQISDYRPAIIFISSISSTRTSVNRAEYCISKAGLSMASSVFADRLAADNIRVFEIRPGIINTDMTARVKDTYDKLIADGMVPQKRWGYPEDIGRAVASLARGDWDFSTGAIFDISGGLNITRL
;
A
#
# COMPACT_ATOMS: atom_id res chain seq x y z
N PRO A 1 -0.38 0.45 20.99
CA PRO A 1 -0.27 1.25 19.78
C PRO A 1 0.81 2.31 19.94
N VAL A 2 1.52 2.61 18.86
CA VAL A 2 2.49 3.71 18.77
C VAL A 2 1.98 4.63 17.66
N GLY A 3 1.83 5.93 17.94
CA GLY A 3 1.46 6.92 16.96
C GLY A 3 2.63 7.25 16.03
N LEU A 4 2.39 7.33 14.72
CA LEU A 4 3.37 7.76 13.72
C LEU A 4 2.67 8.59 12.66
N ASP A 5 3.14 9.81 12.41
CA ASP A 5 2.88 10.47 11.15
C ASP A 5 3.88 9.93 10.11
N ILE A 6 3.38 9.18 9.15
CA ILE A 6 4.23 8.53 8.14
C ILE A 6 5.00 9.55 7.29
N ALA A 7 4.51 10.77 7.15
CA ALA A 7 5.21 11.85 6.43
C ALA A 7 6.39 12.42 7.21
N CYS A 8 6.43 12.24 8.54
CA CYS A 8 7.56 12.65 9.40
C CYS A 8 8.66 11.58 9.34
N THR A 9 9.55 11.68 8.37
CA THR A 9 10.62 10.68 8.19
C THR A 9 11.58 10.61 9.38
N ASP A 10 11.80 11.71 10.09
CA ASP A 10 12.67 11.74 11.28
C ASP A 10 12.03 11.04 12.48
N CYS A 11 10.69 10.98 12.54
CA CYS A 11 9.96 10.29 13.62
C CYS A 11 10.00 8.76 13.45
N GLN A 12 10.30 8.26 12.24
CA GLN A 12 10.23 6.84 11.93
C GLN A 12 11.29 6.03 12.70
N ASP A 13 12.48 6.57 12.89
CA ASP A 13 13.58 5.88 13.60
C ASP A 13 13.24 5.62 15.07
N GLU A 14 12.57 6.57 15.73
CA GLU A 14 12.13 6.39 17.11
C GLU A 14 11.09 5.28 17.23
N VAL A 15 10.12 5.26 16.32
CA VAL A 15 9.10 4.21 16.29
C VAL A 15 9.71 2.83 16.09
N VAL A 16 10.67 2.69 15.16
CA VAL A 16 11.38 1.43 14.93
C VAL A 16 12.13 0.98 16.18
N LYS A 17 12.88 1.89 16.83
CA LYS A 17 13.59 1.60 18.09
C LYS A 17 12.65 1.15 19.19
N ASN A 18 11.51 1.82 19.35
CA ASN A 18 10.50 1.47 20.35
C ASN A 18 9.91 0.08 20.12
N ILE A 19 9.62 -0.28 18.85
CA ILE A 19 9.10 -1.62 18.49
C ILE A 19 10.16 -2.68 18.80
N LEU A 20 11.38 -2.48 18.34
CA LEU A 20 12.47 -3.43 18.57
C LEU A 20 12.83 -3.57 20.06
N GLY A 21 12.85 -2.46 20.81
CA GLY A 21 13.09 -2.49 22.25
C GLY A 21 12.01 -3.27 23.03
N ARG A 22 10.78 -3.28 22.53
CA ARG A 22 9.67 -3.97 23.18
C ARG A 22 9.50 -5.42 22.76
N TYR A 23 9.71 -5.73 21.48
CA TYR A 23 9.39 -7.05 20.91
C TYR A 23 10.61 -7.81 20.40
N GLY A 24 11.75 -7.16 20.26
CA GLY A 24 12.99 -7.76 19.77
C GLY A 24 13.03 -8.09 18.28
N ARG A 25 11.88 -7.99 17.58
CA ARG A 25 11.77 -8.34 16.15
C ARG A 25 10.62 -7.63 15.45
N ILE A 26 10.71 -7.56 14.13
CA ILE A 26 9.64 -7.09 13.24
C ILE A 26 9.48 -8.12 12.13
N ASP A 27 8.33 -8.75 12.04
CA ASP A 27 8.07 -9.83 11.08
C ASP A 27 7.28 -9.38 9.86
N LEU A 28 6.49 -8.33 10.02
CA LEU A 28 5.61 -7.83 8.97
C LEU A 28 5.56 -6.29 9.01
N LEU A 29 5.76 -5.70 7.83
CA LEU A 29 5.40 -4.31 7.58
C LEU A 29 4.25 -4.26 6.58
N VAL A 30 3.17 -3.57 6.91
CA VAL A 30 2.09 -3.25 5.98
C VAL A 30 2.05 -1.74 5.76
N ASN A 31 2.55 -1.29 4.63
CA ASN A 31 2.47 0.11 4.21
C ASN A 31 1.06 0.41 3.70
N ASN A 32 0.14 0.67 4.62
CA ASN A 32 -1.27 0.93 4.35
C ASN A 32 -1.65 2.41 4.42
N ALA A 33 -0.87 3.24 5.11
CA ALA A 33 -1.15 4.66 5.23
C ALA A 33 -1.29 5.33 3.86
N GLY A 34 -2.33 6.12 3.70
CA GLY A 34 -2.59 6.81 2.43
C GLY A 34 -3.79 7.74 2.51
N VAL A 35 -3.76 8.76 1.69
CA VAL A 35 -4.81 9.79 1.61
C VAL A 35 -5.19 10.07 0.17
N ALA A 36 -6.44 10.50 -0.03
CA ALA A 36 -6.88 11.15 -1.26
C ALA A 36 -6.56 12.65 -1.20
N PRO A 37 -6.57 13.37 -2.34
CA PRO A 37 -6.55 14.84 -2.30
C PRO A 37 -7.73 15.38 -1.49
N LEU A 38 -7.51 16.49 -0.78
CA LEU A 38 -8.56 17.15 0.01
C LEU A 38 -9.69 17.65 -0.89
N LYS A 39 -9.33 18.15 -2.05
CA LYS A 39 -10.25 18.57 -3.12
C LYS A 39 -9.87 17.86 -4.41
N ARG A 40 -10.85 17.33 -5.12
CA ARG A 40 -10.64 16.73 -6.44
C ARG A 40 -10.71 17.83 -7.48
N ASN A 41 -9.56 18.26 -7.97
CA ASN A 41 -9.42 19.23 -9.04
C ASN A 41 -9.01 18.54 -10.34
N ASP A 42 -9.32 19.16 -11.46
CA ASP A 42 -8.72 18.76 -12.73
C ASP A 42 -7.17 18.80 -12.63
N LEU A 43 -6.49 17.98 -13.42
CA LEU A 43 -5.03 17.93 -13.44
C LEU A 43 -4.38 19.30 -13.64
N LEU A 44 -4.98 20.15 -14.50
CA LEU A 44 -4.47 21.49 -14.80
C LEU A 44 -4.70 22.50 -13.66
N GLU A 45 -5.54 22.13 -12.69
CA GLU A 45 -5.91 22.92 -11.50
C GLU A 45 -5.31 22.32 -10.21
N MET A 46 -4.51 21.26 -10.33
CA MET A 46 -3.83 20.65 -9.20
C MET A 46 -2.84 21.63 -8.59
N THR A 47 -2.86 21.79 -7.26
CA THR A 47 -1.92 22.66 -6.57
C THR A 47 -0.68 21.90 -6.10
N GLU A 48 0.47 22.58 -6.03
CA GLU A 48 1.70 22.01 -5.48
C GLU A 48 1.50 21.51 -4.04
N GLU A 49 0.73 22.24 -3.22
CA GLU A 49 0.44 21.82 -1.84
C GLU A 49 -0.32 20.49 -1.79
N SER A 50 -1.34 20.29 -2.65
CA SER A 50 -2.06 19.03 -2.76
C SER A 50 -1.14 17.89 -3.20
N TYR A 51 -0.33 18.16 -4.22
CA TYR A 51 0.66 17.21 -4.73
C TYR A 51 1.65 16.79 -3.65
N GLU A 52 2.30 17.74 -2.99
CA GLU A 52 3.30 17.47 -1.95
C GLU A 52 2.70 16.69 -0.77
N ARG A 53 1.52 17.10 -0.31
CA ARG A 53 0.82 16.39 0.76
C ARG A 53 0.58 14.92 0.40
N VAL A 54 0.02 14.67 -0.78
CA VAL A 54 -0.29 13.31 -1.23
C VAL A 54 0.99 12.50 -1.46
N MET A 55 2.00 13.07 -2.10
CA MET A 55 3.28 12.41 -2.34
C MET A 55 4.03 12.10 -1.05
N ASN A 56 4.05 13.02 -0.08
CA ASN A 56 4.71 12.80 1.21
C ASN A 56 4.08 11.64 1.99
N ILE A 57 2.73 11.56 2.02
CA ILE A 57 2.01 10.54 2.79
C ILE A 57 1.96 9.20 2.04
N ASN A 58 1.65 9.23 0.72
CA ASN A 58 1.39 7.99 -0.03
C ASN A 58 2.64 7.33 -0.59
N LEU A 59 3.72 8.07 -0.78
CA LEU A 59 4.93 7.57 -1.44
C LEU A 59 6.18 7.77 -0.60
N LYS A 60 6.60 9.01 -0.32
CA LYS A 60 7.86 9.29 0.38
C LYS A 60 7.92 8.60 1.74
N GLY A 61 6.91 8.81 2.56
CA GLY A 61 6.86 8.22 3.90
C GLY A 61 6.96 6.69 3.88
N PRO A 62 6.08 5.97 3.16
CA PRO A 62 6.15 4.51 3.04
C PRO A 62 7.47 3.98 2.50
N VAL A 63 8.07 4.63 1.49
CA VAL A 63 9.36 4.22 0.92
C VAL A 63 10.48 4.30 1.96
N PHE A 64 10.60 5.41 2.67
CA PHE A 64 11.66 5.56 3.68
C PHE A 64 11.39 4.72 4.92
N PHE A 65 10.13 4.52 5.31
CA PHE A 65 9.80 3.62 6.40
C PHE A 65 10.13 2.17 6.04
N ALA A 66 9.77 1.72 4.82
CA ALA A 66 10.15 0.39 4.34
C ALA A 66 11.67 0.22 4.29
N GLN A 67 12.43 1.24 3.90
CA GLN A 67 13.89 1.21 3.89
C GLN A 67 14.46 0.98 5.30
N ARG A 68 13.94 1.67 6.31
CA ARG A 68 14.38 1.53 7.71
C ARG A 68 14.07 0.13 8.24
N ILE A 69 12.82 -0.31 8.06
CA ILE A 69 12.38 -1.65 8.49
C ILE A 69 13.17 -2.75 7.77
N ALA A 70 13.43 -2.61 6.47
CA ALA A 70 14.21 -3.59 5.71
C ALA A 70 15.64 -3.74 6.24
N ARG A 71 16.30 -2.65 6.66
CA ARG A 71 17.62 -2.72 7.29
C ARG A 71 17.60 -3.55 8.57
N GLU A 72 16.59 -3.35 9.40
CA GLU A 72 16.40 -4.13 10.63
C GLU A 72 16.07 -5.59 10.33
N MET A 73 15.22 -5.85 9.34
CA MET A 73 14.90 -7.21 8.90
C MET A 73 16.15 -7.95 8.39
N ILE A 74 17.01 -7.31 7.62
CA ILE A 74 18.29 -7.89 7.16
C ILE A 74 19.19 -8.21 8.37
N TYR A 75 19.30 -7.29 9.33
CA TYR A 75 20.09 -7.49 10.54
C TYR A 75 19.57 -8.67 11.38
N LEU A 76 18.26 -8.72 11.61
CA LEU A 76 17.59 -9.80 12.35
C LEU A 76 17.71 -11.16 11.64
N GLY A 77 17.66 -11.18 10.30
CA GLY A 77 17.83 -12.41 9.51
C GLY A 77 19.18 -13.10 9.68
N ARG A 78 20.20 -12.37 10.14
CA ARG A 78 21.53 -12.95 10.48
C ARG A 78 21.57 -13.58 11.89
N GLN A 79 20.57 -13.31 12.72
CA GLN A 79 20.56 -13.68 14.14
C GLN A 79 19.48 -14.70 14.49
N ILE A 80 18.37 -14.67 13.75
CA ILE A 80 17.19 -15.49 14.03
C ILE A 80 17.08 -16.56 12.96
N SER A 81 17.20 -17.83 13.36
CA SER A 81 16.94 -18.96 12.47
C SER A 81 15.48 -18.95 12.00
N ASP A 82 15.23 -19.37 10.77
CA ASP A 82 13.90 -19.44 10.16
C ASP A 82 13.12 -18.10 10.14
N TYR A 83 13.86 -16.97 10.18
CA TYR A 83 13.26 -15.66 10.08
C TYR A 83 12.83 -15.38 8.64
N ARG A 84 11.52 -15.20 8.43
CA ARG A 84 10.90 -14.99 7.11
C ARG A 84 10.00 -13.76 7.12
N PRO A 85 10.57 -12.57 7.18
CA PRO A 85 9.78 -11.34 7.23
C PRO A 85 9.13 -11.03 5.89
N ALA A 86 8.11 -10.17 5.94
CA ALA A 86 7.44 -9.68 4.75
C ALA A 86 7.17 -8.18 4.82
N ILE A 87 7.19 -7.54 3.66
CA ILE A 87 6.76 -6.16 3.45
C ILE A 87 5.61 -6.16 2.44
N ILE A 88 4.50 -5.54 2.78
CA ILE A 88 3.32 -5.44 1.91
C ILE A 88 3.04 -3.96 1.65
N PHE A 89 2.97 -3.59 0.38
CA PHE A 89 2.56 -2.26 -0.04
C PHE A 89 1.09 -2.27 -0.49
N ILE A 90 0.26 -1.44 0.15
CA ILE A 90 -1.13 -1.24 -0.28
C ILE A 90 -1.18 -0.07 -1.26
N SER A 91 -1.12 -0.40 -2.54
CA SER A 91 -1.18 0.60 -3.59
C SER A 91 -2.64 0.93 -3.98
N SER A 92 -3.06 0.69 -5.18
CA SER A 92 -4.42 0.87 -5.69
C SER A 92 -4.51 0.40 -7.14
N ILE A 93 -5.72 0.09 -7.61
CA ILE A 93 -6.01 -0.02 -9.04
C ILE A 93 -5.59 1.26 -9.79
N SER A 94 -5.55 2.42 -9.11
CA SER A 94 -5.09 3.70 -9.65
C SER A 94 -3.59 3.76 -9.92
N SER A 95 -2.80 2.73 -9.56
CA SER A 95 -1.40 2.62 -9.99
C SER A 95 -1.24 2.38 -11.50
N THR A 96 -2.29 1.87 -12.14
CA THR A 96 -2.32 1.55 -13.59
C THR A 96 -3.53 2.16 -14.32
N ARG A 97 -4.42 2.84 -13.59
CA ARG A 97 -5.61 3.49 -14.14
C ARG A 97 -5.62 4.96 -13.83
N THR A 98 -5.98 5.76 -14.83
CA THR A 98 -5.97 7.22 -14.72
C THR A 98 -7.25 7.76 -14.08
N SER A 99 -7.14 8.91 -13.44
CA SER A 99 -8.26 9.72 -12.97
C SER A 99 -7.81 11.19 -12.98
N VAL A 100 -8.29 11.97 -13.95
CA VAL A 100 -7.86 13.34 -14.19
C VAL A 100 -8.14 14.29 -13.02
N ASN A 101 -9.10 13.96 -12.16
CA ASN A 101 -9.49 14.78 -11.01
C ASN A 101 -8.83 14.34 -9.69
N ARG A 102 -7.79 13.53 -9.73
CA ARG A 102 -6.96 13.09 -8.60
C ARG A 102 -5.60 12.59 -9.08
N ALA A 103 -4.99 13.36 -9.96
CA ALA A 103 -3.76 12.97 -10.64
C ALA A 103 -2.61 12.65 -9.67
N GLU A 104 -2.43 13.47 -8.61
CA GLU A 104 -1.43 13.26 -7.58
C GLU A 104 -1.59 11.91 -6.86
N TYR A 105 -2.83 11.47 -6.65
CA TYR A 105 -3.11 10.15 -6.08
C TYR A 105 -2.66 9.03 -7.03
N CYS A 106 -3.01 9.12 -8.31
CA CYS A 106 -2.61 8.14 -9.32
C CYS A 106 -1.07 8.07 -9.43
N ILE A 107 -0.40 9.23 -9.49
CA ILE A 107 1.06 9.33 -9.55
C ILE A 107 1.69 8.70 -8.30
N SER A 108 1.17 9.01 -7.11
CA SER A 108 1.69 8.44 -5.86
C SER A 108 1.54 6.92 -5.80
N LYS A 109 0.42 6.38 -6.27
CA LYS A 109 0.16 4.93 -6.26
C LYS A 109 0.94 4.19 -7.35
N ALA A 110 1.20 4.82 -8.50
CA ALA A 110 2.11 4.29 -9.52
C ALA A 110 3.56 4.25 -9.00
N GLY A 111 4.02 5.32 -8.33
CA GLY A 111 5.32 5.34 -7.68
C GLY A 111 5.46 4.29 -6.58
N LEU A 112 4.41 4.10 -5.77
CA LEU A 112 4.40 3.08 -4.70
C LEU A 112 4.44 1.66 -5.28
N SER A 113 3.77 1.41 -6.41
CA SER A 113 3.83 0.15 -7.14
C SER A 113 5.25 -0.15 -7.64
N MET A 114 5.91 0.84 -8.25
CA MET A 114 7.30 0.69 -8.65
C MET A 114 8.22 0.49 -7.45
N ALA A 115 8.02 1.21 -6.35
CA ALA A 115 8.78 1.01 -5.12
C ALA A 115 8.66 -0.43 -4.62
N SER A 116 7.44 -1.01 -4.61
CA SER A 116 7.24 -2.42 -4.23
C SER A 116 8.11 -3.36 -5.08
N SER A 117 8.14 -3.17 -6.40
CA SER A 117 8.95 -3.98 -7.31
C SER A 117 10.45 -3.85 -7.05
N VAL A 118 10.94 -2.62 -6.83
CA VAL A 118 12.36 -2.36 -6.52
C VAL A 118 12.77 -2.97 -5.17
N PHE A 119 11.90 -2.87 -4.15
CA PHE A 119 12.14 -3.52 -2.87
C PHE A 119 12.13 -5.05 -3.00
N ALA A 120 11.22 -5.62 -3.79
CA ALA A 120 11.16 -7.07 -4.02
C ALA A 120 12.45 -7.60 -4.66
N ASP A 121 12.92 -6.96 -5.71
CA ASP A 121 14.17 -7.31 -6.38
C ASP A 121 15.37 -7.21 -5.43
N ARG A 122 15.52 -6.08 -4.74
CA ARG A 122 16.64 -5.85 -3.83
C ARG A 122 16.66 -6.79 -2.63
N LEU A 123 15.53 -7.17 -2.09
CA LEU A 123 15.43 -7.88 -0.81
C LEU A 123 15.28 -9.40 -0.97
N ALA A 124 15.11 -9.91 -2.19
CA ALA A 124 14.95 -11.34 -2.45
C ALA A 124 16.13 -12.17 -1.93
N ALA A 125 17.36 -11.68 -2.13
CA ALA A 125 18.57 -12.36 -1.65
C ALA A 125 18.70 -12.38 -0.12
N ASP A 126 17.99 -11.50 0.59
CA ASP A 126 17.94 -11.43 2.05
C ASP A 126 16.77 -12.25 2.64
N ASN A 127 16.05 -13.06 1.83
CA ASN A 127 14.85 -13.81 2.20
C ASN A 127 13.70 -12.95 2.77
N ILE A 128 13.62 -11.69 2.39
CA ILE A 128 12.53 -10.78 2.74
C ILE A 128 11.53 -10.77 1.59
N ARG A 129 10.32 -11.23 1.83
CA ARG A 129 9.26 -11.25 0.82
C ARG A 129 8.63 -9.87 0.71
N VAL A 130 8.43 -9.41 -0.51
CA VAL A 130 7.76 -8.13 -0.76
C VAL A 130 6.59 -8.35 -1.70
N PHE A 131 5.44 -7.78 -1.35
CA PHE A 131 4.20 -7.94 -2.11
C PHE A 131 3.50 -6.60 -2.30
N GLU A 132 2.73 -6.52 -3.36
CA GLU A 132 1.81 -5.42 -3.60
C GLU A 132 0.36 -5.93 -3.56
N ILE A 133 -0.51 -5.21 -2.84
CA ILE A 133 -1.95 -5.38 -2.96
C ILE A 133 -2.51 -4.12 -3.64
N ARG A 134 -3.33 -4.31 -4.67
CA ARG A 134 -4.06 -3.27 -5.39
C ARG A 134 -5.54 -3.34 -5.10
N PRO A 135 -6.04 -2.60 -4.10
CA PRO A 135 -7.46 -2.51 -3.84
C PRO A 135 -8.22 -1.86 -5.02
N GLY A 136 -9.43 -2.35 -5.28
CA GLY A 136 -10.40 -1.67 -6.11
C GLY A 136 -11.20 -0.62 -5.33
N ILE A 137 -12.53 -0.64 -5.48
CA ILE A 137 -13.45 0.26 -4.77
C ILE A 137 -13.81 -0.39 -3.43
N ILE A 138 -13.21 0.12 -2.35
CA ILE A 138 -13.41 -0.38 -0.98
C ILE A 138 -14.26 0.62 -0.20
N ASN A 139 -15.25 0.11 0.54
CA ASN A 139 -16.10 0.91 1.41
C ASN A 139 -15.33 1.32 2.65
N THR A 140 -14.92 2.58 2.70
CA THR A 140 -14.14 3.19 3.80
C THR A 140 -14.53 4.67 3.92
N ASP A 141 -14.08 5.34 4.97
CA ASP A 141 -14.28 6.79 5.15
C ASP A 141 -13.76 7.61 3.96
N MET A 142 -12.69 7.16 3.30
CA MET A 142 -12.13 7.81 2.10
C MET A 142 -13.13 7.84 0.93
N THR A 143 -13.99 6.83 0.82
CA THR A 143 -14.98 6.68 -0.27
C THR A 143 -16.36 7.18 0.12
N ALA A 144 -16.62 7.48 1.39
CA ALA A 144 -17.93 7.89 1.90
C ALA A 144 -18.53 9.08 1.14
N ARG A 145 -17.70 10.09 0.83
CA ARG A 145 -18.14 11.30 0.11
C ARG A 145 -18.58 11.07 -1.34
N VAL A 146 -18.24 9.95 -1.93
CA VAL A 146 -18.50 9.61 -3.33
C VAL A 146 -19.30 8.29 -3.45
N LYS A 147 -19.91 7.87 -2.35
CA LYS A 147 -20.59 6.58 -2.24
C LYS A 147 -21.70 6.44 -3.30
N ASP A 148 -22.59 7.43 -3.42
CA ASP A 148 -23.72 7.38 -4.36
C ASP A 148 -23.26 7.26 -5.82
N THR A 149 -22.13 7.87 -6.17
CA THR A 149 -21.55 7.75 -7.51
C THR A 149 -21.05 6.32 -7.74
N TYR A 150 -20.36 5.73 -6.78
CA TYR A 150 -19.85 4.37 -6.90
C TYR A 150 -20.96 3.32 -6.82
N ASP A 151 -22.03 3.55 -6.05
CA ASP A 151 -23.18 2.66 -6.00
C ASP A 151 -23.78 2.47 -7.42
N LYS A 152 -23.96 3.57 -8.16
CA LYS A 152 -24.42 3.53 -9.55
C LYS A 152 -23.45 2.81 -10.47
N LEU A 153 -22.16 3.17 -10.43
CA LEU A 153 -21.14 2.57 -11.28
C LEU A 153 -20.98 1.05 -11.02
N ILE A 154 -21.11 0.63 -9.77
CA ILE A 154 -21.07 -0.80 -9.40
C ILE A 154 -22.31 -1.51 -9.93
N ALA A 155 -23.50 -0.92 -9.77
CA ALA A 155 -24.75 -1.46 -10.32
C ALA A 155 -24.70 -1.60 -11.84
N ASP A 156 -24.11 -0.60 -12.53
CA ASP A 156 -23.90 -0.58 -13.99
C ASP A 156 -22.80 -1.56 -14.45
N GLY A 157 -22.19 -2.30 -13.52
CA GLY A 157 -21.24 -3.36 -13.85
C GLY A 157 -19.79 -2.92 -14.01
N MET A 158 -19.40 -1.72 -13.54
CA MET A 158 -17.99 -1.30 -13.48
C MET A 158 -17.16 -2.33 -12.73
N VAL A 159 -17.65 -2.84 -11.61
CA VAL A 159 -17.05 -3.93 -10.85
C VAL A 159 -17.73 -5.24 -11.25
N PRO A 160 -17.03 -6.20 -11.89
CA PRO A 160 -17.62 -7.46 -12.33
C PRO A 160 -18.34 -8.26 -11.23
N GLN A 161 -17.83 -8.25 -10.00
CA GLN A 161 -18.50 -8.89 -8.85
C GLN A 161 -19.72 -8.11 -8.33
N LYS A 162 -20.09 -6.97 -8.91
CA LYS A 162 -21.27 -6.15 -8.60
C LYS A 162 -21.46 -5.85 -7.11
N ARG A 163 -20.37 -5.69 -6.38
CA ARG A 163 -20.38 -5.31 -4.97
C ARG A 163 -19.23 -4.38 -4.62
N TRP A 164 -19.38 -3.68 -3.52
CA TRP A 164 -18.27 -3.05 -2.84
C TRP A 164 -17.26 -4.09 -2.36
N GLY A 165 -15.97 -3.74 -2.39
CA GLY A 165 -15.00 -4.38 -1.52
C GLY A 165 -15.13 -3.85 -0.10
N TYR A 166 -14.66 -4.62 0.87
CA TYR A 166 -14.63 -4.24 2.28
C TYR A 166 -13.21 -4.36 2.84
N PRO A 167 -12.89 -3.66 3.93
CA PRO A 167 -11.58 -3.78 4.59
C PRO A 167 -11.16 -5.23 4.86
N GLU A 168 -12.13 -6.10 5.16
CA GLU A 168 -11.92 -7.53 5.40
C GLU A 168 -11.43 -8.28 4.16
N ASP A 169 -11.81 -7.84 2.95
CA ASP A 169 -11.30 -8.44 1.71
C ASP A 169 -9.79 -8.21 1.60
N ILE A 170 -9.33 -7.00 1.97
CA ILE A 170 -7.90 -6.66 2.01
C ILE A 170 -7.20 -7.37 3.18
N GLY A 171 -7.81 -7.37 4.36
CA GLY A 171 -7.26 -8.00 5.57
C GLY A 171 -7.02 -9.50 5.38
N ARG A 172 -7.93 -10.21 4.70
CA ARG A 172 -7.75 -11.63 4.37
C ARG A 172 -6.55 -11.86 3.44
N ALA A 173 -6.36 -11.01 2.44
CA ALA A 173 -5.19 -11.08 1.56
C ALA A 173 -3.89 -10.84 2.33
N VAL A 174 -3.83 -9.79 3.15
CA VAL A 174 -2.68 -9.50 4.03
C VAL A 174 -2.37 -10.69 4.94
N ALA A 175 -3.39 -11.29 5.57
CA ALA A 175 -3.21 -12.43 6.47
C ALA A 175 -2.64 -13.67 5.76
N SER A 176 -3.07 -13.96 4.52
CA SER A 176 -2.51 -15.04 3.72
C SER A 176 -1.04 -14.82 3.39
N LEU A 177 -0.69 -13.60 2.96
CA LEU A 177 0.70 -13.23 2.68
C LEU A 177 1.59 -13.30 3.94
N ALA A 178 1.06 -12.87 5.08
CA ALA A 178 1.77 -12.90 6.36
C ALA A 178 2.06 -14.32 6.85
N ARG A 179 1.14 -15.27 6.63
CA ARG A 179 1.33 -16.69 6.99
C ARG A 179 2.41 -17.41 6.18
N GLY A 180 2.83 -16.87 5.05
CA GLY A 180 3.80 -17.51 4.17
C GLY A 180 3.19 -18.44 3.11
N ASP A 181 1.88 -18.37 2.89
CA ASP A 181 1.21 -19.18 1.86
C ASP A 181 1.78 -18.91 0.44
N TRP A 182 2.56 -17.84 0.28
CA TRP A 182 3.10 -17.32 -0.99
C TRP A 182 4.62 -17.13 -0.96
N ASP A 183 5.35 -18.01 -0.31
CA ASP A 183 6.80 -17.84 -0.07
C ASP A 183 7.63 -17.73 -1.36
N PHE A 184 7.24 -18.42 -2.44
CA PHE A 184 7.95 -18.36 -3.73
C PHE A 184 7.38 -17.31 -4.71
N SER A 185 6.71 -16.26 -4.17
CA SER A 185 6.00 -15.25 -4.98
C SER A 185 6.41 -13.82 -4.65
N THR A 186 7.66 -13.58 -4.16
CA THR A 186 8.11 -12.21 -3.94
C THR A 186 8.00 -11.38 -5.22
N GLY A 187 7.57 -10.12 -5.09
CA GLY A 187 7.26 -9.24 -6.22
C GLY A 187 5.85 -9.41 -6.80
N ALA A 188 5.07 -10.38 -6.31
CA ALA A 188 3.71 -10.59 -6.81
C ALA A 188 2.77 -9.43 -6.47
N ILE A 189 1.87 -9.17 -7.40
CA ILE A 189 0.82 -8.16 -7.30
C ILE A 189 -0.53 -8.86 -7.16
N PHE A 190 -1.29 -8.50 -6.14
CA PHE A 190 -2.60 -9.05 -5.85
C PHE A 190 -3.68 -7.99 -6.06
N ASP A 191 -4.42 -8.08 -7.16
CA ASP A 191 -5.57 -7.22 -7.44
C ASP A 191 -6.77 -7.68 -6.62
N ILE A 192 -7.08 -6.98 -5.52
CA ILE A 192 -8.26 -7.22 -4.69
C ILE A 192 -9.32 -6.17 -5.09
N SER A 193 -9.89 -6.35 -6.26
CA SER A 193 -10.64 -5.29 -6.96
C SER A 193 -12.05 -5.70 -7.43
N GLY A 194 -12.48 -6.94 -7.13
CA GLY A 194 -13.76 -7.47 -7.63
C GLY A 194 -13.79 -7.63 -9.15
N GLY A 195 -12.62 -7.72 -9.80
CA GLY A 195 -12.47 -7.83 -11.24
C GLY A 195 -12.38 -6.47 -11.97
N LEU A 196 -12.30 -5.35 -11.24
CA LEU A 196 -12.16 -4.02 -11.85
C LEU A 196 -10.88 -3.87 -12.70
N ASN A 197 -9.84 -4.67 -12.43
CA ASN A 197 -8.59 -4.72 -13.18
C ASN A 197 -8.71 -5.40 -14.55
N ILE A 198 -9.75 -6.19 -14.80
CA ILE A 198 -9.94 -6.94 -16.05
C ILE A 198 -10.24 -5.95 -17.18
N THR A 199 -9.44 -6.00 -18.25
CA THR A 199 -9.74 -5.29 -19.49
C THR A 199 -10.86 -6.03 -20.21
N ARG A 200 -11.99 -5.35 -20.48
CA ARG A 200 -13.15 -5.91 -21.17
C ARG A 200 -13.33 -5.25 -22.54
N LEU A 201 -13.81 -6.05 -23.49
CA LEU A 201 -14.19 -5.59 -24.83
C LEU A 201 -15.46 -4.74 -24.77
#